data_0db0cfa2d66d678a00b8a95d968c3826
#
_entry.id   0db0cfa2d66d678a00b8a95d968c3826
#
_cell.length_a   1.000
_cell.length_b   1.000
_cell.length_c   1.000
_cell.angle_alpha   90.00
_cell.angle_beta   90.00
_cell.angle_gamma   90.00
#
_symmetry.space_group_name_H-M   'P 1'
#
loop_
_entity.id
_entity.type
_entity.pdbx_description
1 polymer ?
#
loop_
_entity_poly.entity_id
_entity_poly.type
_entity_poly.pdbx_seq_one_letter_code
_entity_poly.pdbx_strand_id
1 'polypeptide(L)'
;MKAIAYFKNLPADHADALQDITIDEPVPGDHDLLVDVHAISVNPVDVKIRANRAPKDGKPEIIGWDAAGIVRAVGAKTSLFQPGDRVWYAGALNRPGANSERHVVDERIVGHMPKSLDFAQAAALPLTTITAWELLFDRLRVLDNAAPSQGTLLVVGAAGGVGSILVQLARQLTGLTVIGTASRPETQAWVRELGAHHVIDHSKPLTEELKRIGVPQVGYIAGLTHTDKHFAQLAEAIAPQGKIALIDDPAAIDVRLLKGKSASLHWEFMFARPMHQTPDMIAQHELLNQAARLIDNGTLRTTLGEHYGKINADNLRRAHAFIESGKAQGKVVLEGF
;
A
#
# COMPACT_ATOMS: atom_id res chain seq x y z
N MET A 1 -4.88 -17.91 21.25
CA MET A 1 -4.71 -16.46 21.04
C MET A 1 -5.93 -15.88 20.37
N LYS A 2 -6.22 -14.58 20.57
CA LYS A 2 -7.30 -13.87 19.88
C LYS A 2 -6.95 -13.61 18.42
N ALA A 3 -7.96 -13.62 17.57
CA ALA A 3 -7.86 -13.22 16.17
C ALA A 3 -9.23 -12.69 15.69
N ILE A 4 -9.23 -11.97 14.57
CA ILE A 4 -10.44 -11.51 13.90
C ILE A 4 -10.50 -12.17 12.52
N ALA A 5 -11.62 -12.83 12.24
CA ALA A 5 -11.82 -13.57 11.01
C ALA A 5 -13.20 -13.36 10.41
N TYR A 6 -13.36 -13.73 9.15
CA TYR A 6 -14.67 -13.84 8.51
C TYR A 6 -14.97 -15.29 8.11
N PHE A 7 -16.25 -15.64 8.11
CA PHE A 7 -16.78 -16.97 7.76
C PHE A 7 -17.58 -16.97 6.46
N LYS A 8 -18.02 -15.78 6.04
CA LYS A 8 -18.83 -15.55 4.82
C LYS A 8 -18.53 -14.19 4.26
N ASN A 9 -18.70 -14.03 2.96
CA ASN A 9 -18.63 -12.75 2.29
C ASN A 9 -19.89 -11.92 2.61
N LEU A 10 -19.79 -11.06 3.60
CA LEU A 10 -20.87 -10.18 4.06
C LEU A 10 -20.48 -8.71 3.92
N PRO A 11 -21.44 -7.77 3.74
CA PRO A 11 -21.15 -6.33 3.77
C PRO A 11 -20.47 -5.91 5.08
N ALA A 12 -19.65 -4.86 5.06
CA ALA A 12 -18.88 -4.45 6.24
C ALA A 12 -19.75 -4.04 7.45
N ASP A 13 -20.93 -3.54 7.20
CA ASP A 13 -21.92 -3.14 8.21
C ASP A 13 -22.72 -4.31 8.83
N HIS A 14 -22.60 -5.51 8.27
CA HIS A 14 -23.23 -6.69 8.85
C HIS A 14 -22.49 -7.11 10.14
N ALA A 15 -23.23 -7.45 11.19
CA ALA A 15 -22.66 -7.81 12.51
C ALA A 15 -21.66 -8.99 12.45
N ASP A 16 -21.88 -9.94 11.53
CA ASP A 16 -21.05 -11.13 11.36
C ASP A 16 -20.00 -11.00 10.22
N ALA A 17 -19.84 -9.80 9.65
CA ALA A 17 -18.87 -9.59 8.57
C ALA A 17 -17.42 -9.88 8.99
N LEU A 18 -17.12 -9.58 10.26
CA LEU A 18 -15.87 -9.94 10.96
C LEU A 18 -16.25 -10.32 12.39
N GLN A 19 -15.60 -11.35 12.93
CA GLN A 19 -15.89 -11.90 14.25
C GLN A 19 -14.60 -12.10 15.04
N ASP A 20 -14.67 -11.79 16.34
CA ASP A 20 -13.59 -12.16 17.29
C ASP A 20 -13.62 -13.67 17.52
N ILE A 21 -12.48 -14.31 17.36
CA ILE A 21 -12.32 -15.78 17.53
C ILE A 21 -11.10 -16.07 18.41
N THR A 22 -11.05 -17.31 18.90
CA THR A 22 -9.85 -17.86 19.54
C THR A 22 -9.29 -19.00 18.69
N ILE A 23 -7.99 -18.94 18.44
CA ILE A 23 -7.26 -19.95 17.69
C ILE A 23 -6.00 -20.39 18.43
N ASP A 24 -5.41 -21.53 18.02
CA ASP A 24 -4.10 -21.93 18.52
C ASP A 24 -3.01 -20.97 18.07
N GLU A 25 -1.93 -20.90 18.82
CA GLU A 25 -0.76 -20.10 18.45
C GLU A 25 -0.08 -20.76 17.24
N PRO A 26 0.21 -20.01 16.17
CA PRO A 26 0.89 -20.55 15.00
C PRO A 26 2.36 -20.84 15.30
N VAL A 27 2.88 -21.88 14.67
CA VAL A 27 4.29 -22.29 14.80
C VAL A 27 5.06 -21.74 13.61
N PRO A 28 6.19 -21.02 13.82
CA PRO A 28 7.01 -20.51 12.73
C PRO A 28 7.71 -21.64 11.99
N GLY A 29 7.72 -21.55 10.65
CA GLY A 29 8.57 -22.39 9.79
C GLY A 29 10.03 -21.95 9.81
N ASP A 30 10.89 -22.61 9.02
CA ASP A 30 12.34 -22.43 9.03
C ASP A 30 12.80 -20.96 8.89
N HIS A 31 12.19 -20.19 8.00
CA HIS A 31 12.53 -18.79 7.72
C HIS A 31 11.49 -17.80 8.28
N ASP A 32 10.62 -18.24 9.16
CA ASP A 32 9.55 -17.41 9.68
C ASP A 32 9.91 -16.72 11.00
N LEU A 33 9.32 -15.56 11.18
CA LEU A 33 9.22 -14.87 12.45
C LEU A 33 7.84 -15.11 13.05
N LEU A 34 7.75 -15.39 14.32
CA LEU A 34 6.52 -15.26 15.12
C LEU A 34 6.54 -13.86 15.75
N VAL A 35 5.60 -13.02 15.39
CA VAL A 35 5.52 -11.62 15.83
C VAL A 35 4.35 -11.42 16.76
N ASP A 36 4.57 -10.85 17.95
CA ASP A 36 3.53 -10.27 18.78
C ASP A 36 3.06 -8.97 18.12
N VAL A 37 1.83 -8.95 17.59
CA VAL A 37 1.26 -7.83 16.83
C VAL A 37 0.77 -6.74 17.79
N HIS A 38 1.30 -5.53 17.64
CA HIS A 38 0.91 -4.38 18.44
C HIS A 38 -0.08 -3.46 17.72
N ALA A 39 0.12 -3.24 16.42
CA ALA A 39 -0.75 -2.42 15.60
C ALA A 39 -0.90 -3.02 14.20
N ILE A 40 -2.04 -2.75 13.59
CA ILE A 40 -2.39 -3.14 12.22
C ILE A 40 -2.94 -1.94 11.47
N SER A 41 -2.94 -2.02 10.14
CA SER A 41 -3.57 -1.00 9.31
C SER A 41 -4.41 -1.64 8.21
N VAL A 42 -5.58 -1.05 7.92
CA VAL A 42 -6.52 -1.56 6.93
C VAL A 42 -6.20 -1.04 5.55
N ASN A 43 -6.29 -1.91 4.56
CA ASN A 43 -6.03 -1.65 3.15
C ASN A 43 -7.25 -2.01 2.28
N PRO A 44 -7.38 -1.42 1.07
CA PRO A 44 -8.41 -1.82 0.13
C PRO A 44 -8.41 -3.33 -0.21
N VAL A 45 -7.25 -3.99 -0.18
CA VAL A 45 -7.14 -5.44 -0.39
C VAL A 45 -7.84 -6.25 0.69
N ASP A 46 -7.81 -5.82 1.95
CA ASP A 46 -8.51 -6.47 3.07
C ASP A 46 -10.01 -6.52 2.79
N VAL A 47 -10.55 -5.37 2.38
CA VAL A 47 -11.96 -5.21 2.04
C VAL A 47 -12.34 -6.05 0.82
N LYS A 48 -11.55 -6.00 -0.25
CA LYS A 48 -11.79 -6.78 -1.48
C LYS A 48 -11.79 -8.28 -1.20
N ILE A 49 -10.86 -8.77 -0.38
CA ILE A 49 -10.76 -10.19 -0.02
C ILE A 49 -11.96 -10.59 0.83
N ARG A 50 -12.29 -9.86 1.89
CA ARG A 50 -13.47 -10.14 2.70
C ARG A 50 -14.75 -10.19 1.83
N ALA A 51 -14.89 -9.29 0.87
CA ALA A 51 -16.07 -9.21 0.02
C ALA A 51 -16.17 -10.31 -1.05
N ASN A 52 -15.03 -10.77 -1.60
CA ASN A 52 -15.02 -11.55 -2.85
C ASN A 52 -14.35 -12.92 -2.74
N ARG A 53 -13.55 -13.20 -1.71
CA ARG A 53 -12.89 -14.50 -1.52
C ARG A 53 -13.66 -15.31 -0.48
N ALA A 54 -14.33 -16.38 -0.93
CA ALA A 54 -15.01 -17.27 0.00
C ALA A 54 -13.98 -18.04 0.86
N PRO A 55 -14.22 -18.16 2.18
CA PRO A 55 -13.38 -18.98 3.06
C PRO A 55 -13.33 -20.42 2.59
N LYS A 56 -12.14 -21.03 2.65
CA LYS A 56 -11.94 -22.41 2.20
C LYS A 56 -12.37 -23.42 3.26
N ASP A 57 -12.99 -24.51 2.82
CA ASP A 57 -13.35 -25.66 3.66
C ASP A 57 -14.20 -25.31 4.90
N GLY A 58 -14.99 -24.23 4.82
CA GLY A 58 -15.82 -23.76 5.94
C GLY A 58 -15.03 -23.25 7.15
N LYS A 59 -13.70 -23.07 7.03
CA LYS A 59 -12.85 -22.54 8.09
C LYS A 59 -12.81 -21.02 8.04
N PRO A 60 -12.76 -20.33 9.20
CA PRO A 60 -12.63 -18.88 9.23
C PRO A 60 -11.31 -18.43 8.56
N GLU A 61 -11.35 -17.32 7.86
CA GLU A 61 -10.18 -16.74 7.23
C GLU A 61 -9.77 -15.43 7.94
N ILE A 62 -8.51 -15.39 8.37
CA ILE A 62 -7.91 -14.20 9.00
C ILE A 62 -7.25 -13.37 7.91
N ILE A 63 -7.63 -12.12 7.81
CA ILE A 63 -7.10 -11.15 6.88
C ILE A 63 -6.23 -10.09 7.59
N GLY A 64 -5.75 -9.09 6.85
CA GLY A 64 -4.92 -8.00 7.36
C GLY A 64 -3.48 -8.09 6.83
N TRP A 65 -3.10 -7.08 6.05
CA TRP A 65 -1.79 -7.01 5.39
C TRP A 65 -1.14 -5.66 5.62
N ASP A 66 -0.93 -5.35 6.89
CA ASP A 66 -0.07 -4.32 7.46
C ASP A 66 0.01 -4.55 8.96
N ALA A 67 1.20 -4.74 9.48
CA ALA A 67 1.42 -4.90 10.92
C ALA A 67 2.75 -4.29 11.37
N ALA A 68 2.75 -3.88 12.64
CA ALA A 68 3.95 -3.55 13.40
C ALA A 68 3.89 -4.28 14.75
N GLY A 69 5.03 -4.79 15.21
CA GLY A 69 5.09 -5.59 16.41
C GLY A 69 6.50 -5.93 16.86
N ILE A 70 6.60 -6.94 17.72
CA ILE A 70 7.87 -7.40 18.29
C ILE A 70 8.05 -8.88 17.96
N VAL A 71 9.23 -9.24 17.49
CA VAL A 71 9.59 -10.65 17.25
C VAL A 71 9.59 -11.40 18.57
N ARG A 72 8.75 -12.43 18.69
CA ARG A 72 8.64 -13.31 19.85
C ARG A 72 9.54 -14.54 19.73
N ALA A 73 9.55 -15.14 18.55
CA ALA A 73 10.36 -16.32 18.22
C ALA A 73 10.73 -16.33 16.75
N VAL A 74 11.73 -17.11 16.40
CA VAL A 74 12.25 -17.22 15.03
C VAL A 74 12.39 -18.68 14.64
N GLY A 75 12.26 -18.96 13.34
CA GLY A 75 12.50 -20.27 12.76
C GLY A 75 13.97 -20.69 12.75
N ALA A 76 14.24 -21.96 12.55
CA ALA A 76 15.59 -22.54 12.70
C ALA A 76 16.62 -22.00 11.68
N LYS A 77 16.17 -21.46 10.53
CA LYS A 77 17.04 -20.88 9.48
C LYS A 77 16.95 -19.36 9.39
N THR A 78 16.25 -18.71 10.31
CA THR A 78 16.17 -17.25 10.36
C THR A 78 17.55 -16.65 10.68
N SER A 79 17.93 -15.62 9.95
CA SER A 79 19.25 -14.98 10.06
C SER A 79 19.18 -13.45 10.12
N LEU A 80 18.04 -12.85 9.76
CA LEU A 80 17.88 -11.39 9.65
C LEU A 80 17.35 -10.75 10.94
N PHE A 81 16.75 -11.56 11.83
CA PHE A 81 16.08 -11.07 13.04
C PHE A 81 16.31 -11.98 14.23
N GLN A 82 16.09 -11.44 15.43
CA GLN A 82 16.12 -12.14 16.70
C GLN A 82 14.91 -11.77 17.58
N PRO A 83 14.54 -12.60 18.58
CA PRO A 83 13.52 -12.23 19.54
C PRO A 83 13.81 -10.88 20.22
N GLY A 84 12.79 -10.03 20.32
CA GLY A 84 12.89 -8.66 20.84
C GLY A 84 13.02 -7.58 19.77
N ASP A 85 13.32 -7.91 18.52
CA ASP A 85 13.39 -6.93 17.44
C ASP A 85 12.01 -6.32 17.16
N ARG A 86 11.96 -4.99 17.01
CA ARG A 86 10.78 -4.27 16.56
C ARG A 86 10.70 -4.32 15.04
N VAL A 87 9.58 -4.79 14.51
CA VAL A 87 9.40 -5.07 13.09
C VAL A 87 8.13 -4.46 12.51
N TRP A 88 8.12 -4.26 11.21
CA TRP A 88 6.98 -3.83 10.41
C TRP A 88 6.96 -4.55 9.07
N TYR A 89 5.77 -4.89 8.57
CA TYR A 89 5.63 -5.68 7.34
C TYR A 89 4.20 -5.69 6.80
N ALA A 90 4.06 -6.10 5.55
CA ALA A 90 2.75 -6.31 4.92
C ALA A 90 2.28 -7.78 4.94
N GLY A 91 3.19 -8.74 4.84
CA GLY A 91 2.83 -10.16 4.76
C GLY A 91 2.55 -10.66 3.33
N ALA A 92 1.86 -11.79 3.20
CA ALA A 92 1.60 -12.45 1.93
C ALA A 92 0.14 -12.94 1.83
N LEU A 93 -0.49 -12.76 0.64
CA LEU A 93 -1.91 -13.08 0.42
C LEU A 93 -2.26 -14.57 0.45
N ASN A 94 -1.28 -15.43 0.26
CA ASN A 94 -1.43 -16.89 0.30
C ASN A 94 -1.18 -17.48 1.69
N ARG A 95 -1.01 -16.65 2.72
CA ARG A 95 -0.88 -17.00 4.13
C ARG A 95 -1.96 -16.31 4.96
N PRO A 96 -2.27 -16.78 6.20
CA PRO A 96 -3.14 -16.05 7.12
C PRO A 96 -2.67 -14.61 7.31
N GLY A 97 -3.61 -13.68 7.49
CA GLY A 97 -3.30 -12.28 7.72
C GLY A 97 -2.97 -11.95 9.18
N ALA A 98 -2.63 -10.69 9.42
CA ALA A 98 -2.11 -10.19 10.69
C ALA A 98 -3.18 -9.68 11.68
N ASN A 99 -4.48 -9.87 11.41
CA ASN A 99 -5.54 -9.49 12.35
C ASN A 99 -5.64 -10.51 13.50
N SER A 100 -4.55 -10.72 14.22
CA SER A 100 -4.40 -11.66 15.33
C SER A 100 -3.33 -11.19 16.32
N GLU A 101 -3.40 -11.63 17.59
CA GLU A 101 -2.41 -11.28 18.61
C GLU A 101 -0.98 -11.69 18.21
N ARG A 102 -0.85 -12.78 17.43
CA ARG A 102 0.44 -13.26 16.92
C ARG A 102 0.32 -13.66 15.47
N HIS A 103 1.33 -13.31 14.70
CA HIS A 103 1.36 -13.57 13.26
C HIS A 103 2.69 -14.18 12.85
N VAL A 104 2.64 -15.12 11.90
CA VAL A 104 3.83 -15.77 11.32
C VAL A 104 4.10 -15.20 9.94
N VAL A 105 5.30 -14.69 9.72
CA VAL A 105 5.71 -14.04 8.48
C VAL A 105 7.14 -14.40 8.11
N ASP A 106 7.42 -14.57 6.81
CA ASP A 106 8.77 -14.84 6.30
C ASP A 106 9.69 -13.63 6.52
N GLU A 107 10.89 -13.85 7.08
CA GLU A 107 11.85 -12.80 7.41
C GLU A 107 12.24 -11.91 6.22
N ARG A 108 12.22 -12.46 4.99
CA ARG A 108 12.65 -11.76 3.76
C ARG A 108 11.70 -10.66 3.29
N ILE A 109 10.50 -10.60 3.87
CA ILE A 109 9.50 -9.54 3.57
C ILE A 109 9.20 -8.65 4.79
N VAL A 110 10.06 -8.68 5.80
CA VAL A 110 9.94 -7.92 7.04
C VAL A 110 11.07 -6.89 7.12
N GLY A 111 10.78 -5.68 7.56
CA GLY A 111 11.77 -4.65 7.87
C GLY A 111 11.92 -4.43 9.36
N HIS A 112 13.06 -3.89 9.79
CA HIS A 112 13.19 -3.30 11.11
C HIS A 112 12.35 -2.02 11.18
N MET A 113 11.52 -1.91 12.20
CA MET A 113 10.64 -0.76 12.38
C MET A 113 11.45 0.53 12.61
N PRO A 114 11.05 1.69 12.04
CA PRO A 114 11.67 2.98 12.36
C PRO A 114 11.68 3.22 13.88
N LYS A 115 12.81 3.72 14.40
CA LYS A 115 12.98 3.98 15.85
C LYS A 115 12.16 5.18 16.31
N SER A 116 11.94 6.14 15.41
CA SER A 116 11.23 7.39 15.67
C SER A 116 9.71 7.24 15.71
N LEU A 117 9.14 6.10 15.27
CA LEU A 117 7.70 5.87 15.23
C LEU A 117 7.22 4.98 16.38
N ASP A 118 5.99 5.19 16.83
CA ASP A 118 5.22 4.21 17.59
C ASP A 118 4.65 3.11 16.67
N PHE A 119 4.02 2.08 17.24
CA PHE A 119 3.52 0.95 16.46
C PHE A 119 2.37 1.34 15.53
N ALA A 120 1.47 2.23 15.96
CA ALA A 120 0.36 2.70 15.14
C ALA A 120 0.86 3.47 13.91
N GLN A 121 1.80 4.40 14.11
CA GLN A 121 2.42 5.15 13.04
C GLN A 121 3.19 4.26 12.06
N ALA A 122 3.87 3.25 12.57
CA ALA A 122 4.63 2.31 11.76
C ALA A 122 3.73 1.37 10.95
N ALA A 123 2.67 0.82 11.55
CA ALA A 123 1.72 -0.05 10.86
C ALA A 123 1.00 0.63 9.68
N ALA A 124 0.96 1.96 9.64
CA ALA A 124 0.36 2.74 8.55
C ALA A 124 1.17 2.72 7.24
N LEU A 125 2.29 2.04 7.16
CA LEU A 125 3.26 2.28 6.07
C LEU A 125 3.63 1.05 5.24
N PRO A 126 3.80 -0.18 5.74
CA PRO A 126 4.52 -1.25 5.04
C PRO A 126 3.97 -1.55 3.65
N LEU A 127 2.70 -1.95 3.53
CA LEU A 127 2.09 -2.32 2.24
C LEU A 127 2.18 -1.18 1.24
N THR A 128 1.82 0.02 1.68
CA THR A 128 1.79 1.19 0.80
C THR A 128 3.18 1.65 0.40
N THR A 129 4.17 1.50 1.28
CA THR A 129 5.58 1.80 0.99
C THR A 129 6.15 0.82 -0.01
N ILE A 130 5.93 -0.50 0.17
CA ILE A 130 6.37 -1.52 -0.78
C ILE A 130 5.76 -1.23 -2.16
N THR A 131 4.45 -1.04 -2.23
CA THR A 131 3.74 -0.73 -3.49
C THR A 131 4.30 0.52 -4.16
N ALA A 132 4.46 1.62 -3.43
CA ALA A 132 4.95 2.88 -3.99
C ALA A 132 6.41 2.79 -4.43
N TRP A 133 7.24 2.08 -3.68
CA TRP A 133 8.65 1.86 -3.99
C TRP A 133 8.82 1.02 -5.25
N GLU A 134 8.20 -0.16 -5.29
CA GLU A 134 8.25 -1.05 -6.45
C GLU A 134 7.66 -0.37 -7.69
N LEU A 135 6.55 0.37 -7.55
CA LEU A 135 5.95 1.13 -8.65
C LEU A 135 6.92 2.17 -9.23
N LEU A 136 7.57 2.99 -8.38
CA LEU A 136 8.48 4.04 -8.83
C LEU A 136 9.78 3.48 -9.41
N PHE A 137 10.42 2.56 -8.69
CA PHE A 137 11.81 2.19 -8.97
C PHE A 137 11.93 0.90 -9.79
N ASP A 138 11.02 -0.07 -9.63
CA ASP A 138 11.09 -1.32 -10.38
C ASP A 138 10.22 -1.29 -11.65
N ARG A 139 9.02 -0.67 -11.60
CA ARG A 139 8.08 -0.63 -12.74
C ARG A 139 8.32 0.58 -13.63
N LEU A 140 8.14 1.78 -13.10
CA LEU A 140 8.37 3.01 -13.86
C LEU A 140 9.86 3.28 -14.12
N ARG A 141 10.75 2.80 -13.22
CA ARG A 141 12.20 2.95 -13.31
C ARG A 141 12.59 4.42 -13.48
N VAL A 142 12.06 5.26 -12.58
CA VAL A 142 12.16 6.73 -12.67
C VAL A 142 13.59 7.27 -12.50
N LEU A 143 14.51 6.46 -11.97
CA LEU A 143 15.94 6.81 -11.83
C LEU A 143 16.78 6.43 -13.05
N ASP A 144 16.25 5.66 -13.99
CA ASP A 144 16.93 5.34 -15.24
C ASP A 144 16.96 6.62 -16.11
N ASN A 145 18.13 7.12 -16.40
CA ASN A 145 18.36 8.32 -17.22
C ASN A 145 17.81 8.20 -18.67
N ALA A 146 17.21 7.08 -19.03
CA ALA A 146 16.68 6.78 -20.35
C ALA A 146 15.27 7.32 -20.62
N ALA A 147 14.60 7.91 -19.65
CA ALA A 147 13.33 8.59 -19.89
C ALA A 147 13.53 10.12 -19.91
N PRO A 148 13.84 10.67 -21.03
CA PRO A 148 14.36 12.04 -21.11
C PRO A 148 13.29 13.09 -20.87
N SER A 149 12.11 12.72 -20.94
CA SER A 149 11.23 13.79 -21.27
C SER A 149 10.69 14.38 -20.09
N GLN A 150 11.08 14.17 -19.06
CA GLN A 150 10.15 15.02 -18.69
C GLN A 150 9.95 15.14 -17.24
N GLY A 151 10.79 14.77 -16.41
CA GLY A 151 10.79 15.20 -15.05
C GLY A 151 9.41 15.32 -14.37
N THR A 152 8.37 14.69 -14.92
CA THR A 152 6.97 14.87 -14.49
C THR A 152 6.30 13.53 -14.19
N LEU A 153 5.71 13.43 -13.01
CA LEU A 153 4.94 12.28 -12.53
C LEU A 153 3.52 12.74 -12.18
N LEU A 154 2.51 12.15 -12.80
CA LEU A 154 1.11 12.28 -12.40
C LEU A 154 0.73 11.12 -11.47
N VAL A 155 0.20 11.44 -10.28
CA VAL A 155 -0.28 10.48 -9.29
C VAL A 155 -1.79 10.59 -9.17
N VAL A 156 -2.53 9.64 -9.74
CA VAL A 156 -3.99 9.58 -9.64
C VAL A 156 -4.38 8.89 -8.34
N GLY A 157 -5.14 9.58 -7.47
CA GLY A 157 -5.47 9.10 -6.13
C GLY A 157 -4.38 9.43 -5.09
N ALA A 158 -3.73 10.58 -5.22
CA ALA A 158 -2.58 10.99 -4.42
C ALA A 158 -2.84 11.10 -2.90
N ALA A 159 -4.10 11.31 -2.47
CA ALA A 159 -4.44 11.44 -1.06
C ALA A 159 -4.72 10.09 -0.34
N GLY A 160 -4.83 8.99 -1.07
CA GLY A 160 -4.98 7.64 -0.51
C GLY A 160 -3.70 7.10 0.12
N GLY A 161 -3.75 5.89 0.68
CA GLY A 161 -2.61 5.29 1.38
C GLY A 161 -1.34 5.22 0.53
N VAL A 162 -1.40 4.57 -0.65
CA VAL A 162 -0.24 4.48 -1.56
C VAL A 162 0.17 5.85 -2.07
N GLY A 163 -0.80 6.68 -2.51
CA GLY A 163 -0.51 8.02 -3.02
C GLY A 163 0.22 8.90 -2.01
N SER A 164 -0.13 8.80 -0.74
CA SER A 164 0.47 9.60 0.33
C SER A 164 1.97 9.31 0.54
N ILE A 165 2.40 8.07 0.45
CA ILE A 165 3.83 7.74 0.56
C ILE A 165 4.55 7.89 -0.79
N LEU A 166 3.87 7.60 -1.90
CA LEU A 166 4.43 7.74 -3.25
C LEU A 166 4.82 9.18 -3.56
N VAL A 167 3.95 10.14 -3.20
CA VAL A 167 4.26 11.58 -3.34
C VAL A 167 5.53 11.96 -2.57
N GLN A 168 5.67 11.50 -1.33
CA GLN A 168 6.87 11.75 -0.53
C GLN A 168 8.12 11.11 -1.16
N LEU A 169 8.07 9.83 -1.54
CA LEU A 169 9.19 9.13 -2.17
C LEU A 169 9.63 9.82 -3.46
N ALA A 170 8.67 10.13 -4.35
CA ALA A 170 8.97 10.81 -5.60
C ALA A 170 9.57 12.19 -5.36
N ARG A 171 9.03 12.96 -4.40
CA ARG A 171 9.52 14.30 -4.06
C ARG A 171 10.92 14.31 -3.49
N GLN A 172 11.23 13.34 -2.61
CA GLN A 172 12.46 13.33 -1.83
C GLN A 172 13.61 12.57 -2.52
N LEU A 173 13.29 11.55 -3.32
CA LEU A 173 14.29 10.64 -3.88
C LEU A 173 14.52 10.82 -5.38
N THR A 174 13.77 11.73 -6.03
CA THR A 174 13.89 11.95 -7.48
C THR A 174 13.92 13.44 -7.82
N GLY A 175 14.28 13.78 -9.07
CA GLY A 175 14.18 15.15 -9.62
C GLY A 175 12.83 15.42 -10.29
N LEU A 176 11.81 14.59 -10.12
CA LEU A 176 10.54 14.70 -10.81
C LEU A 176 9.69 15.86 -10.28
N THR A 177 9.00 16.56 -11.19
CA THR A 177 7.87 17.39 -10.83
C THR A 177 6.67 16.49 -10.52
N VAL A 178 6.25 16.45 -9.26
CA VAL A 178 5.16 15.61 -8.77
C VAL A 178 3.83 16.35 -8.86
N ILE A 179 2.88 15.79 -9.60
CA ILE A 179 1.51 16.29 -9.78
C ILE A 179 0.57 15.28 -9.15
N GLY A 180 -0.07 15.64 -8.03
CA GLY A 180 -1.05 14.77 -7.38
C GLY A 180 -2.48 15.13 -7.78
N THR A 181 -3.39 14.14 -7.78
CA THR A 181 -4.82 14.42 -7.96
C THR A 181 -5.59 14.28 -6.66
N ALA A 182 -6.44 15.27 -6.35
CA ALA A 182 -7.37 15.26 -5.24
C ALA A 182 -8.54 16.20 -5.52
N SER A 183 -9.78 15.80 -5.19
CA SER A 183 -10.98 16.59 -5.51
C SER A 183 -11.51 17.43 -4.35
N ARG A 184 -11.24 17.06 -3.08
CA ARG A 184 -11.72 17.78 -1.90
C ARG A 184 -10.65 18.71 -1.34
N PRO A 185 -11.02 19.87 -0.77
CA PRO A 185 -10.06 20.85 -0.24
C PRO A 185 -9.07 20.26 0.78
N GLU A 186 -9.56 19.43 1.73
CA GLU A 186 -8.74 18.78 2.74
C GLU A 186 -7.72 17.82 2.13
N THR A 187 -8.14 17.02 1.15
CA THR A 187 -7.24 16.07 0.46
C THR A 187 -6.24 16.79 -0.44
N GLN A 188 -6.63 17.93 -1.03
CA GLN A 188 -5.69 18.78 -1.78
C GLN A 188 -4.63 19.38 -0.87
N ALA A 189 -5.01 19.87 0.33
CA ALA A 189 -4.08 20.38 1.32
C ALA A 189 -3.10 19.29 1.77
N TRP A 190 -3.60 18.10 2.08
CA TRP A 190 -2.80 16.92 2.43
C TRP A 190 -1.74 16.59 1.37
N VAL A 191 -2.13 16.50 0.10
CA VAL A 191 -1.23 16.16 -0.99
C VAL A 191 -0.14 17.23 -1.19
N ARG A 192 -0.48 18.53 -1.01
CA ARG A 192 0.53 19.61 -1.03
C ARG A 192 1.51 19.51 0.14
N GLU A 193 0.99 19.24 1.33
CA GLU A 193 1.79 19.06 2.56
C GLU A 193 2.76 17.87 2.46
N LEU A 194 2.39 16.83 1.72
CA LEU A 194 3.26 15.68 1.42
C LEU A 194 4.34 15.97 0.36
N GLY A 195 4.30 17.16 -0.27
CA GLY A 195 5.35 17.63 -1.15
C GLY A 195 5.03 17.63 -2.65
N ALA A 196 3.76 17.43 -3.05
CA ALA A 196 3.39 17.58 -4.45
C ALA A 196 3.61 19.03 -4.94
N HIS A 197 4.23 19.19 -6.10
CA HIS A 197 4.46 20.50 -6.71
C HIS A 197 3.15 21.13 -7.22
N HIS A 198 2.27 20.27 -7.75
CA HIS A 198 0.95 20.67 -8.21
C HIS A 198 -0.11 19.70 -7.70
N VAL A 199 -1.31 20.22 -7.46
CA VAL A 199 -2.50 19.41 -7.18
C VAL A 199 -3.59 19.80 -8.15
N ILE A 200 -4.14 18.81 -8.87
CA ILE A 200 -5.22 18.97 -9.82
C ILE A 200 -6.45 18.19 -9.37
N ASP A 201 -7.61 18.56 -9.87
CA ASP A 201 -8.90 17.97 -9.49
C ASP A 201 -9.30 16.86 -10.45
N HIS A 202 -9.27 15.59 -9.99
CA HIS A 202 -9.66 14.44 -10.82
C HIS A 202 -11.18 14.29 -11.04
N SER A 203 -12.01 15.13 -10.45
CA SER A 203 -13.44 15.22 -10.80
C SER A 203 -13.66 15.97 -12.11
N LYS A 204 -12.62 16.64 -12.61
CA LYS A 204 -12.59 17.38 -13.89
C LYS A 204 -11.76 16.58 -14.91
N PRO A 205 -11.88 16.90 -16.22
CA PRO A 205 -11.04 16.29 -17.24
C PRO A 205 -9.55 16.50 -16.93
N LEU A 206 -8.81 15.39 -16.74
CA LEU A 206 -7.40 15.43 -16.33
C LEU A 206 -6.52 16.20 -17.32
N THR A 207 -6.79 16.07 -18.60
CA THR A 207 -6.03 16.73 -19.66
C THR A 207 -6.21 18.26 -19.65
N GLU A 208 -7.40 18.74 -19.29
CA GLU A 208 -7.67 20.18 -19.13
C GLU A 208 -6.98 20.73 -17.88
N GLU A 209 -7.06 19.99 -16.76
CA GLU A 209 -6.38 20.36 -15.53
C GLU A 209 -4.86 20.40 -15.69
N LEU A 210 -4.27 19.45 -16.42
CA LEU A 210 -2.85 19.45 -16.76
C LEU A 210 -2.46 20.66 -17.62
N LYS A 211 -3.27 20.99 -18.64
CA LYS A 211 -3.08 22.20 -19.47
C LYS A 211 -3.15 23.48 -18.62
N ARG A 212 -4.08 23.55 -17.66
CA ARG A 212 -4.26 24.70 -16.75
C ARG A 212 -3.00 25.00 -15.92
N ILE A 213 -2.24 23.96 -15.54
CA ILE A 213 -0.99 24.13 -14.80
C ILE A 213 0.26 24.23 -15.70
N GLY A 214 0.07 24.30 -17.03
CA GLY A 214 1.17 24.43 -17.99
C GLY A 214 1.93 23.13 -18.28
N VAL A 215 1.39 21.96 -17.90
CA VAL A 215 2.00 20.63 -18.08
C VAL A 215 1.05 19.73 -18.89
N PRO A 216 0.91 19.94 -20.22
CA PRO A 216 -0.08 19.24 -21.03
C PRO A 216 0.18 17.75 -21.17
N GLN A 217 1.41 17.29 -20.95
CA GLN A 217 1.82 15.88 -20.99
C GLN A 217 2.80 15.57 -19.87
N VAL A 218 2.78 14.31 -19.42
CA VAL A 218 3.63 13.81 -18.32
C VAL A 218 4.45 12.61 -18.75
N GLY A 219 5.67 12.47 -18.25
CA GLY A 219 6.55 11.34 -18.57
C GLY A 219 6.16 10.05 -17.87
N TYR A 220 5.59 10.16 -16.68
CA TYR A 220 5.19 9.03 -15.84
C TYR A 220 3.79 9.21 -15.28
N ILE A 221 3.05 8.11 -15.15
CA ILE A 221 1.74 8.08 -14.52
C ILE A 221 1.67 6.91 -13.53
N ALA A 222 1.29 7.20 -12.29
CA ALA A 222 0.88 6.24 -11.29
C ALA A 222 -0.65 6.26 -11.16
N GLY A 223 -1.33 5.28 -11.73
CA GLY A 223 -2.77 5.09 -11.62
C GLY A 223 -3.09 4.21 -10.42
N LEU A 224 -3.56 4.83 -9.33
CA LEU A 224 -3.75 4.12 -8.06
C LEU A 224 -5.22 3.78 -7.79
N THR A 225 -6.14 4.33 -8.58
CA THR A 225 -7.58 4.11 -8.40
C THR A 225 -8.38 4.55 -9.62
N HIS A 226 -9.56 3.94 -9.83
CA HIS A 226 -10.52 4.29 -10.87
C HIS A 226 -9.93 4.31 -12.28
N THR A 227 -8.98 3.40 -12.56
CA THR A 227 -8.31 3.32 -13.86
C THR A 227 -9.31 3.12 -14.99
N ASP A 228 -10.37 2.35 -14.79
CA ASP A 228 -11.46 2.16 -15.76
C ASP A 228 -12.08 3.48 -16.25
N LYS A 229 -12.21 4.46 -15.35
CA LYS A 229 -12.78 5.79 -15.66
C LYS A 229 -11.76 6.75 -16.28
N HIS A 230 -10.50 6.59 -15.93
CA HIS A 230 -9.46 7.57 -16.28
C HIS A 230 -8.56 7.12 -17.43
N PHE A 231 -8.52 5.84 -17.81
CA PHE A 231 -7.49 5.30 -18.70
C PHE A 231 -7.38 6.02 -20.05
N ALA A 232 -8.50 6.39 -20.67
CA ALA A 232 -8.46 7.14 -21.93
C ALA A 232 -7.77 8.51 -21.77
N GLN A 233 -8.04 9.21 -20.66
CA GLN A 233 -7.39 10.49 -20.35
C GLN A 233 -5.92 10.30 -19.97
N LEU A 234 -5.56 9.19 -19.29
CA LEU A 234 -4.18 8.85 -18.98
C LEU A 234 -3.38 8.58 -20.29
N ALA A 235 -3.99 7.87 -21.25
CA ALA A 235 -3.39 7.62 -22.55
C ALA A 235 -3.23 8.91 -23.38
N GLU A 236 -4.13 9.89 -23.21
CA GLU A 236 -3.97 11.22 -23.79
C GLU A 236 -2.87 12.05 -23.10
N ALA A 237 -2.81 12.00 -21.77
CA ALA A 237 -1.88 12.78 -20.98
C ALA A 237 -0.43 12.27 -21.01
N ILE A 238 -0.22 10.95 -21.22
CA ILE A 238 1.13 10.40 -21.27
C ILE A 238 1.90 10.94 -22.47
N ALA A 239 3.15 11.33 -22.26
CA ALA A 239 4.05 11.75 -23.33
C ALA A 239 4.48 10.57 -24.21
N PRO A 240 4.94 10.81 -25.45
CA PRO A 240 5.58 9.77 -26.24
C PRO A 240 6.71 9.07 -25.47
N GLN A 241 6.76 7.72 -25.52
CA GLN A 241 7.68 6.86 -24.79
C GLN A 241 7.54 6.92 -23.26
N GLY A 242 6.48 7.56 -22.74
CA GLY A 242 6.18 7.61 -21.31
C GLY A 242 5.72 6.26 -20.75
N LYS A 243 5.65 6.18 -19.43
CA LYS A 243 5.32 4.93 -18.71
C LYS A 243 4.14 5.13 -17.77
N ILE A 244 3.22 4.19 -17.79
CA ILE A 244 2.05 4.13 -16.90
C ILE A 244 2.20 2.89 -16.00
N ALA A 245 2.03 3.04 -14.70
CA ALA A 245 1.92 1.90 -13.79
C ALA A 245 0.59 1.95 -13.03
N LEU A 246 -0.05 0.79 -12.89
CA LEU A 246 -1.37 0.60 -12.30
C LEU A 246 -1.30 -0.37 -11.13
N ILE A 247 -2.15 -0.14 -10.10
CA ILE A 247 -2.28 -1.02 -8.93
C ILE A 247 -3.72 -1.49 -8.66
N ASP A 248 -4.71 -0.86 -9.29
CA ASP A 248 -6.11 -1.23 -9.15
C ASP A 248 -6.53 -2.28 -10.20
N ASP A 249 -7.76 -2.78 -10.09
CA ASP A 249 -8.27 -3.90 -10.87
C ASP A 249 -9.37 -3.42 -11.85
N PRO A 250 -9.05 -2.68 -12.92
CA PRO A 250 -10.04 -2.27 -13.91
C PRO A 250 -10.59 -3.50 -14.64
N ALA A 251 -11.90 -3.53 -14.86
CA ALA A 251 -12.55 -4.64 -15.57
C ALA A 251 -12.03 -4.79 -17.00
N ALA A 252 -11.76 -3.67 -17.68
CA ALA A 252 -11.14 -3.63 -19.01
C ALA A 252 -10.51 -2.27 -19.29
N ILE A 253 -9.39 -2.25 -20.01
CA ILE A 253 -8.74 -1.06 -20.54
C ILE A 253 -8.28 -1.29 -21.98
N ASP A 254 -8.38 -0.28 -22.84
CA ASP A 254 -7.89 -0.38 -24.22
C ASP A 254 -6.43 0.06 -24.34
N VAL A 255 -5.52 -0.88 -24.15
CA VAL A 255 -4.06 -0.63 -24.25
C VAL A 255 -3.61 -0.15 -25.64
N ARG A 256 -4.44 -0.33 -26.70
CA ARG A 256 -4.11 0.14 -28.05
C ARG A 256 -3.97 1.65 -28.14
N LEU A 257 -4.62 2.38 -27.22
CA LEU A 257 -4.49 3.84 -27.10
C LEU A 257 -3.05 4.31 -26.86
N LEU A 258 -2.19 3.44 -26.33
CA LEU A 258 -0.79 3.74 -26.03
C LEU A 258 0.13 3.57 -27.25
N LYS A 259 -0.32 2.80 -28.28
CA LYS A 259 0.52 2.41 -29.41
C LYS A 259 1.10 3.61 -30.16
N GLY A 260 0.29 4.62 -30.46
CA GLY A 260 0.71 5.80 -31.23
C GLY A 260 1.80 6.64 -30.56
N LYS A 261 1.98 6.46 -29.24
CA LYS A 261 3.01 7.13 -28.43
C LYS A 261 4.17 6.22 -28.05
N SER A 262 4.15 4.94 -28.44
CA SER A 262 5.11 3.94 -27.95
C SER A 262 5.21 3.94 -26.43
N ALA A 263 4.12 4.28 -25.73
CA ALA A 263 4.08 4.30 -24.27
C ALA A 263 3.93 2.88 -23.70
N SER A 264 4.45 2.63 -22.51
CA SER A 264 4.40 1.32 -21.86
C SER A 264 3.46 1.32 -20.67
N LEU A 265 2.85 0.14 -20.42
CA LEU A 265 1.99 -0.14 -19.28
C LEU A 265 2.63 -1.20 -18.40
N HIS A 266 2.63 -0.95 -17.10
CA HIS A 266 3.15 -1.83 -16.07
C HIS A 266 2.09 -2.11 -15.02
N TRP A 267 2.02 -3.34 -14.53
CA TRP A 267 1.28 -3.69 -13.34
C TRP A 267 2.23 -3.65 -12.13
N GLU A 268 1.76 -3.06 -11.03
CA GLU A 268 2.39 -3.22 -9.73
C GLU A 268 1.46 -3.99 -8.81
N PHE A 269 1.98 -5.09 -8.26
CA PHE A 269 1.32 -5.95 -7.30
C PHE A 269 2.34 -6.43 -6.28
N MET A 270 2.47 -5.73 -5.16
CA MET A 270 3.51 -5.97 -4.17
C MET A 270 3.53 -7.39 -3.59
N PHE A 271 2.42 -8.12 -3.69
CA PHE A 271 2.34 -9.51 -3.24
C PHE A 271 2.94 -10.51 -4.23
N ALA A 272 3.34 -10.10 -5.44
CA ALA A 272 3.92 -11.02 -6.42
C ALA A 272 5.19 -11.69 -5.89
N ARG A 273 6.10 -10.94 -5.28
CA ARG A 273 7.33 -11.47 -4.68
C ARG A 273 7.06 -12.54 -3.61
N PRO A 274 6.29 -12.28 -2.53
CA PRO A 274 6.03 -13.28 -1.51
C PRO A 274 5.15 -14.44 -1.99
N MET A 275 4.17 -14.22 -2.86
CA MET A 275 3.27 -15.27 -3.34
C MET A 275 3.97 -16.29 -4.25
N HIS A 276 4.89 -15.81 -5.09
CA HIS A 276 5.64 -16.65 -6.02
C HIS A 276 7.03 -17.01 -5.52
N GLN A 277 7.42 -16.55 -4.33
CA GLN A 277 8.75 -16.76 -3.73
C GLN A 277 9.86 -16.48 -4.73
N THR A 278 9.79 -15.30 -5.37
CA THR A 278 10.76 -14.92 -6.40
C THR A 278 12.18 -14.83 -5.84
N PRO A 279 13.23 -15.05 -6.65
CA PRO A 279 14.62 -15.00 -6.18
C PRO A 279 15.01 -13.67 -5.52
N ASP A 280 14.33 -12.58 -5.89
CA ASP A 280 14.52 -11.22 -5.38
C ASP A 280 13.55 -10.84 -4.24
N MET A 281 12.90 -11.82 -3.59
CA MET A 281 11.93 -11.55 -2.52
C MET A 281 12.53 -10.73 -1.38
N ILE A 282 13.82 -10.87 -1.11
CA ILE A 282 14.59 -10.10 -0.11
C ILE A 282 14.55 -8.58 -0.35
N ALA A 283 14.28 -8.13 -1.56
CA ALA A 283 14.18 -6.70 -1.88
C ALA A 283 13.11 -5.98 -1.04
N GLN A 284 12.06 -6.68 -0.56
CA GLN A 284 11.07 -6.08 0.33
C GLN A 284 11.64 -5.79 1.73
N HIS A 285 12.47 -6.68 2.27
CA HIS A 285 13.24 -6.41 3.50
C HIS A 285 14.15 -5.18 3.31
N GLU A 286 14.89 -5.14 2.22
CA GLU A 286 15.86 -4.08 1.94
C GLU A 286 15.19 -2.72 1.80
N LEU A 287 14.11 -2.63 1.00
CA LEU A 287 13.37 -1.37 0.80
C LEU A 287 12.67 -0.88 2.09
N LEU A 288 12.11 -1.79 2.90
CA LEU A 288 11.51 -1.41 4.18
C LEU A 288 12.58 -0.85 5.15
N ASN A 289 13.76 -1.46 5.21
CA ASN A 289 14.87 -0.94 6.00
C ASN A 289 15.39 0.41 5.47
N GLN A 290 15.38 0.62 4.16
CA GLN A 290 15.73 1.92 3.58
C GLN A 290 14.68 2.97 3.92
N ALA A 291 13.39 2.64 3.81
CA ALA A 291 12.31 3.53 4.21
C ALA A 291 12.39 3.87 5.71
N ALA A 292 12.70 2.89 6.58
CA ALA A 292 12.89 3.13 8.00
C ALA A 292 13.99 4.18 8.29
N ARG A 293 15.13 4.07 7.59
CA ARG A 293 16.21 5.08 7.70
C ARG A 293 15.76 6.47 7.24
N LEU A 294 14.97 6.55 6.17
CA LEU A 294 14.45 7.81 5.65
C LEU A 294 13.41 8.45 6.59
N ILE A 295 12.68 7.63 7.33
CA ILE A 295 11.76 8.11 8.37
C ILE A 295 12.53 8.59 9.59
N ASP A 296 13.50 7.81 10.06
CA ASP A 296 14.29 8.15 11.25
C ASP A 296 15.12 9.42 11.08
N ASN A 297 15.52 9.75 9.86
CA ASN A 297 16.24 11.02 9.56
C ASN A 297 15.30 12.18 9.17
N GLY A 298 13.97 11.98 9.21
CA GLY A 298 12.96 13.00 8.94
C GLY A 298 12.71 13.30 7.45
N THR A 299 13.27 12.51 6.52
CA THR A 299 13.01 12.67 5.07
C THR A 299 11.59 12.24 4.70
N LEU A 300 11.10 11.17 5.32
CA LEU A 300 9.73 10.68 5.17
C LEU A 300 9.00 10.75 6.50
N ARG A 301 7.67 10.84 6.45
CA ARG A 301 6.80 10.79 7.63
C ARG A 301 5.71 9.74 7.49
N THR A 302 5.13 9.34 8.61
CA THR A 302 3.98 8.45 8.63
C THR A 302 2.80 9.00 7.83
N THR A 303 2.03 8.10 7.23
CA THR A 303 0.81 8.42 6.49
C THR A 303 -0.45 8.06 7.28
N LEU A 304 -0.33 7.87 8.61
CA LEU A 304 -1.46 7.64 9.51
C LEU A 304 -2.44 8.82 9.38
N GLY A 305 -3.68 8.53 9.01
CA GLY A 305 -4.78 9.50 8.90
C GLY A 305 -5.78 9.34 10.04
N GLU A 306 -6.23 8.11 10.30
CA GLU A 306 -7.27 7.82 11.27
C GLU A 306 -6.89 6.66 12.20
N HIS A 307 -7.21 6.80 13.50
CA HIS A 307 -7.03 5.75 14.51
C HIS A 307 -8.39 5.25 15.00
N TYR A 308 -8.66 3.95 14.83
CA TYR A 308 -9.97 3.33 15.10
C TYR A 308 -10.03 2.58 16.45
N GLY A 309 -9.04 2.77 17.31
CA GLY A 309 -8.98 2.17 18.64
C GLY A 309 -8.44 0.75 18.63
N LYS A 310 -8.96 -0.11 19.54
CA LYS A 310 -8.47 -1.49 19.72
C LYS A 310 -8.74 -2.39 18.53
N ILE A 311 -7.86 -3.38 18.34
CA ILE A 311 -8.00 -4.44 17.37
C ILE A 311 -9.08 -5.41 17.88
N ASN A 312 -10.28 -5.30 17.32
CA ASN A 312 -11.43 -6.17 17.56
C ASN A 312 -12.37 -6.14 16.34
N ALA A 313 -13.32 -7.05 16.28
CA ALA A 313 -14.23 -7.17 15.15
C ALA A 313 -15.05 -5.91 14.89
N ASP A 314 -15.56 -5.25 15.94
CA ASP A 314 -16.40 -4.04 15.80
C ASP A 314 -15.64 -2.88 15.17
N ASN A 315 -14.45 -2.61 15.67
CA ASN A 315 -13.63 -1.53 15.16
C ASN A 315 -13.10 -1.82 13.76
N LEU A 316 -12.76 -3.09 13.47
CA LEU A 316 -12.36 -3.50 12.12
C LEU A 316 -13.51 -3.38 11.12
N ARG A 317 -14.76 -3.75 11.47
CA ARG A 317 -15.92 -3.53 10.60
C ARG A 317 -16.11 -2.04 10.27
N ARG A 318 -15.98 -1.17 11.28
CA ARG A 318 -16.07 0.30 11.09
C ARG A 318 -14.94 0.80 10.17
N ALA A 319 -13.72 0.32 10.36
CA ALA A 319 -12.58 0.68 9.52
C ALA A 319 -12.78 0.20 8.07
N HIS A 320 -13.25 -1.04 7.86
CA HIS A 320 -13.59 -1.57 6.54
C HIS A 320 -14.67 -0.73 5.84
N ALA A 321 -15.77 -0.40 6.52
CA ALA A 321 -16.83 0.45 5.97
C ALA A 321 -16.30 1.84 5.60
N PHE A 322 -15.39 2.40 6.39
CA PHE A 322 -14.76 3.68 6.07
C PHE A 322 -13.87 3.61 4.82
N ILE A 323 -13.07 2.56 4.66
CA ILE A 323 -12.28 2.34 3.43
C ILE A 323 -13.20 2.17 2.22
N GLU A 324 -14.29 1.38 2.34
CA GLU A 324 -15.29 1.20 1.26
C GLU A 324 -15.95 2.50 0.84
N SER A 325 -16.10 3.46 1.75
CA SER A 325 -16.69 4.77 1.43
C SER A 325 -15.86 5.62 0.46
N GLY A 326 -14.57 5.28 0.25
CA GLY A 326 -13.64 6.05 -0.58
C GLY A 326 -13.25 7.41 0.02
N LYS A 327 -13.60 7.69 1.29
CA LYS A 327 -13.34 8.97 1.95
C LYS A 327 -12.01 9.03 2.70
N ALA A 328 -11.33 7.90 2.85
CA ALA A 328 -10.09 7.80 3.61
C ALA A 328 -8.99 8.72 3.03
N GLN A 329 -8.30 9.42 3.91
CA GLN A 329 -7.09 10.18 3.66
C GLN A 329 -5.95 9.50 4.40
N GLY A 330 -4.85 9.20 3.71
CA GLY A 330 -3.79 8.41 4.31
C GLY A 330 -4.26 7.00 4.70
N LYS A 331 -3.88 6.55 5.91
CA LYS A 331 -4.10 5.18 6.40
C LYS A 331 -4.96 5.14 7.65
N VAL A 332 -5.68 4.03 7.80
CA VAL A 332 -6.56 3.71 8.94
C VAL A 332 -5.89 2.63 9.79
N VAL A 333 -5.70 2.89 11.08
CA VAL A 333 -4.93 2.05 12.00
C VAL A 333 -5.76 1.63 13.21
N LEU A 334 -5.47 0.43 13.74
CA LEU A 334 -5.96 -0.07 15.02
C LEU A 334 -4.75 -0.57 15.84
N GLU A 335 -4.83 -0.45 17.18
CA GLU A 335 -3.71 -0.77 18.06
C GLU A 335 -4.17 -1.46 19.35
N GLY A 336 -3.46 -2.54 19.73
CA GLY A 336 -3.72 -3.34 20.95
C GLY A 336 -4.98 -4.21 20.85
N PHE A 337 -4.93 -5.41 21.45
CA PHE A 337 -6.04 -6.38 21.51
C PHE A 337 -6.86 -6.26 22.80
#